data_0b0bca206b1df1b64bfaaaa8716f25ff
#
_entry.id   0b0bca206b1df1b64bfaaaa8716f25ff
#
_cell.length_a   1.000
_cell.length_b   1.000
_cell.length_c   1.000
_cell.angle_alpha   90.00
_cell.angle_beta   90.00
_cell.angle_gamma   90.00
#
_symmetry.space_group_name_H-M   'P 1'
#
loop_
_entity.id
_entity.type
_entity.pdbx_description
1 polymer ?
#
loop_
_entity_poly.entity_id
_entity_poly.type
_entity_poly.pdbx_seq_one_letter_code
_entity_poly.pdbx_strand_id
1 'polypeptide(L)'
;MIKIIVFDIYGTLFDINSLREDCEKVYPGNGEKIAKAWKYKLIENIHVRQLVDQYKPFSSVLCDALEYVLDRKDFDYTVKDIQTCVKGYEQLEIFPEVQHVLKEWNDIDKVIFSNANKQMIDALLKQAAIDTYFKDIIPLEGYGMYKANGNSYKILIEQLNVKKDEVLFISTNKWDIVSAQKFGFQTAWINRHLSEFEYLEVQPNYEFQSLYGLKEVLKKT
;
A
#
# COMPACT_ATOMS: atom_id res chain seq x y z
N MET A 1 -22.15 11.73 -1.39
CA MET A 1 -21.25 12.54 -0.54
C MET A 1 -20.25 11.63 0.12
N ILE A 2 -18.96 11.90 -0.01
CA ILE A 2 -17.90 11.13 0.64
C ILE A 2 -17.94 11.37 2.16
N LYS A 3 -17.93 10.28 2.92
CA LYS A 3 -17.93 10.31 4.40
C LYS A 3 -16.61 9.84 4.98
N ILE A 4 -15.87 9.02 4.22
CA ILE A 4 -14.64 8.42 4.70
C ILE A 4 -13.61 8.32 3.58
N ILE A 5 -12.36 8.56 3.93
CA ILE A 5 -11.22 8.39 3.04
C ILE A 5 -10.46 7.15 3.48
N VAL A 6 -10.25 6.21 2.57
CA VAL A 6 -9.50 4.99 2.81
C VAL A 6 -8.20 5.03 2.04
N PHE A 7 -7.09 4.91 2.75
CA PHE A 7 -5.75 4.93 2.17
C PHE A 7 -5.13 3.53 2.11
N ASP A 8 -4.60 3.18 0.97
CA ASP A 8 -3.48 2.25 0.90
C ASP A 8 -2.22 2.90 1.53
N ILE A 9 -1.25 2.09 1.97
CA ILE A 9 -0.08 2.61 2.69
C ILE A 9 1.19 2.60 1.83
N TYR A 10 1.60 1.44 1.28
CA TYR A 10 2.87 1.27 0.58
C TYR A 10 2.86 1.86 -0.83
N GLY A 11 3.71 2.85 -1.07
CA GLY A 11 3.74 3.63 -2.31
C GLY A 11 2.71 4.75 -2.35
N THR A 12 1.73 4.76 -1.44
CA THR A 12 0.67 5.77 -1.35
C THR A 12 0.99 6.85 -0.32
N LEU A 13 1.23 6.48 0.92
CA LEU A 13 1.66 7.38 2.00
C LEU A 13 3.18 7.34 2.22
N PHE A 14 3.79 6.17 2.03
CA PHE A 14 5.22 5.93 2.24
C PHE A 14 5.90 5.49 0.94
N ASP A 15 7.08 6.06 0.68
CA ASP A 15 7.86 5.76 -0.53
C ASP A 15 8.56 4.40 -0.41
N ILE A 16 8.05 3.41 -1.11
CA ILE A 16 8.65 2.07 -1.15
C ILE A 16 10.03 2.07 -1.83
N ASN A 17 10.38 3.10 -2.61
CA ASN A 17 11.69 3.18 -3.24
C ASN A 17 12.80 3.53 -2.22
N SER A 18 12.47 4.02 -1.03
CA SER A 18 13.44 4.23 0.06
C SER A 18 14.12 2.92 0.49
N LEU A 19 13.49 1.76 0.28
CA LEU A 19 14.09 0.43 0.51
C LEU A 19 15.42 0.21 -0.22
N ARG A 20 15.68 0.94 -1.30
CA ARG A 20 16.95 0.86 -2.03
C ARG A 20 18.15 1.12 -1.11
N GLU A 21 18.00 2.00 -0.14
CA GLU A 21 19.09 2.36 0.78
C GLU A 21 19.39 1.22 1.76
N ASP A 22 18.35 0.51 2.24
CA ASP A 22 18.54 -0.62 3.13
C ASP A 22 19.11 -1.83 2.37
N CYS A 23 18.66 -2.07 1.14
CA CYS A 23 19.27 -3.06 0.28
C CYS A 23 20.71 -2.70 -0.11
N GLU A 24 21.04 -1.41 -0.31
CA GLU A 24 22.39 -0.94 -0.64
C GLU A 24 23.38 -1.17 0.51
N LYS A 25 22.93 -1.03 1.77
CA LYS A 25 23.76 -1.32 2.95
C LYS A 25 24.19 -2.79 3.01
N VAL A 26 23.33 -3.70 2.56
CA VAL A 26 23.58 -5.15 2.56
C VAL A 26 24.25 -5.59 1.26
N TYR A 27 23.86 -5.03 0.13
CA TYR A 27 24.33 -5.40 -1.23
C TYR A 27 24.85 -4.17 -1.98
N PRO A 28 26.05 -3.66 -1.66
CA PRO A 28 26.61 -2.45 -2.26
C PRO A 28 26.64 -2.48 -3.80
N GLY A 29 26.16 -1.43 -4.45
CA GLY A 29 26.03 -1.32 -5.90
C GLY A 29 24.84 -2.05 -6.52
N ASN A 30 23.99 -2.71 -5.71
CA ASN A 30 22.83 -3.48 -6.19
C ASN A 30 21.51 -3.12 -5.49
N GLY A 31 21.51 -2.19 -4.55
CA GLY A 31 20.36 -1.88 -3.71
C GLY A 31 19.10 -1.54 -4.51
N GLU A 32 19.18 -0.63 -5.47
CA GLU A 32 18.04 -0.26 -6.33
C GLU A 32 17.51 -1.46 -7.14
N LYS A 33 18.42 -2.23 -7.72
CA LYS A 33 18.10 -3.38 -8.57
C LYS A 33 17.39 -4.49 -7.78
N ILE A 34 17.84 -4.73 -6.53
CA ILE A 34 17.23 -5.70 -5.63
C ILE A 34 15.88 -5.18 -5.15
N ALA A 35 15.78 -3.95 -4.62
CA ALA A 35 14.54 -3.38 -4.12
C ALA A 35 13.44 -3.37 -5.19
N LYS A 36 13.77 -2.98 -6.42
CA LYS A 36 12.83 -3.00 -7.55
C LYS A 36 12.34 -4.41 -7.88
N ALA A 37 13.25 -5.39 -8.00
CA ALA A 37 12.88 -6.77 -8.29
C ALA A 37 12.05 -7.39 -7.15
N TRP A 38 12.40 -7.09 -5.90
CA TRP A 38 11.70 -7.54 -4.71
C TRP A 38 10.25 -7.04 -4.66
N LYS A 39 10.03 -5.75 -4.90
CA LYS A 39 8.69 -5.16 -5.00
C LYS A 39 7.81 -5.89 -6.02
N TYR A 40 8.32 -6.14 -7.22
CA TYR A 40 7.58 -6.86 -8.26
C TYR A 40 7.26 -8.30 -7.84
N LYS A 41 8.25 -9.01 -7.28
CA LYS A 41 8.06 -10.39 -6.84
C LYS A 41 7.09 -10.51 -5.67
N LEU A 42 7.12 -9.56 -4.74
CA LEU A 42 6.16 -9.47 -3.64
C LEU A 42 4.73 -9.36 -4.15
N ILE A 43 4.48 -8.43 -5.07
CA ILE A 43 3.14 -8.21 -5.65
C ILE A 43 2.68 -9.46 -6.42
N GLU A 44 3.54 -10.05 -7.22
CA GLU A 44 3.25 -11.31 -7.93
C GLU A 44 2.87 -12.42 -6.94
N ASN A 45 3.68 -12.64 -5.91
CA ASN A 45 3.43 -13.68 -4.91
C ASN A 45 2.09 -13.47 -4.17
N ILE A 46 1.76 -12.24 -3.81
CA ILE A 46 0.49 -11.90 -3.17
C ILE A 46 -0.69 -12.28 -4.09
N HIS A 47 -0.63 -11.88 -5.36
CA HIS A 47 -1.71 -12.15 -6.31
C HIS A 47 -1.83 -13.64 -6.63
N VAL A 48 -0.72 -14.34 -6.86
CA VAL A 48 -0.75 -15.78 -7.13
C VAL A 48 -1.31 -16.54 -5.92
N ARG A 49 -0.85 -16.23 -4.70
CA ARG A 49 -1.37 -16.85 -3.48
C ARG A 49 -2.87 -16.61 -3.29
N GLN A 50 -3.34 -15.40 -3.60
CA GLN A 50 -4.77 -15.09 -3.53
C GLN A 50 -5.57 -15.90 -4.56
N LEU A 51 -5.05 -16.08 -5.78
CA LEU A 51 -5.71 -16.85 -6.85
C LEU A 51 -5.81 -18.34 -6.55
N VAL A 52 -4.80 -18.91 -5.87
CA VAL A 52 -4.77 -20.35 -5.56
C VAL A 52 -5.18 -20.66 -4.13
N ASP A 53 -5.71 -19.68 -3.41
CA ASP A 53 -6.16 -19.78 -2.01
C ASP A 53 -5.07 -20.31 -1.04
N GLN A 54 -3.84 -19.84 -1.22
CA GLN A 54 -2.66 -20.19 -0.42
C GLN A 54 -2.13 -18.98 0.34
N TYR A 55 -2.94 -18.51 1.28
CA TYR A 55 -2.56 -17.36 2.11
C TYR A 55 -1.30 -17.64 2.97
N LYS A 56 -0.46 -16.63 3.11
CA LYS A 56 0.63 -16.53 4.11
C LYS A 56 0.61 -15.12 4.72
N PRO A 57 1.09 -14.93 5.96
CA PRO A 57 1.32 -13.59 6.52
C PRO A 57 2.15 -12.72 5.58
N PHE A 58 1.81 -11.43 5.49
CA PHE A 58 2.50 -10.50 4.58
C PHE A 58 4.01 -10.44 4.84
N SER A 59 4.43 -10.45 6.10
CA SER A 59 5.84 -10.49 6.50
C SER A 59 6.57 -11.73 5.98
N SER A 60 5.90 -12.89 5.97
CA SER A 60 6.47 -14.12 5.39
C SER A 60 6.62 -14.02 3.88
N VAL A 61 5.64 -13.41 3.19
CA VAL A 61 5.71 -13.23 1.73
C VAL A 61 6.80 -12.21 1.36
N LEU A 62 7.07 -11.23 2.21
CA LEU A 62 8.22 -10.32 2.05
C LEU A 62 9.54 -11.11 2.04
N CYS A 63 9.76 -12.00 3.01
CA CYS A 63 10.96 -12.84 3.05
C CYS A 63 11.03 -13.76 1.82
N ASP A 64 9.97 -14.54 1.54
CA ASP A 64 9.91 -15.46 0.39
C ASP A 64 10.26 -14.73 -0.94
N ALA A 65 9.76 -13.51 -1.11
CA ALA A 65 10.00 -12.72 -2.32
C ALA A 65 11.43 -12.20 -2.43
N LEU A 66 12.03 -11.78 -1.30
CA LEU A 66 13.43 -11.32 -1.27
C LEU A 66 14.38 -12.47 -1.53
N GLU A 67 14.23 -13.59 -0.82
CA GLU A 67 15.03 -14.80 -1.01
C GLU A 67 15.01 -15.25 -2.48
N TYR A 68 13.82 -15.34 -3.08
CA TYR A 68 13.70 -15.65 -4.51
C TYR A 68 14.50 -14.69 -5.41
N VAL A 69 14.47 -13.39 -5.13
CA VAL A 69 15.20 -12.39 -5.93
C VAL A 69 16.71 -12.55 -5.77
N LEU A 70 17.19 -12.82 -4.56
CA LEU A 70 18.60 -13.03 -4.28
C LEU A 70 19.11 -14.29 -4.94
N ASP A 71 18.40 -15.42 -4.79
CA ASP A 71 18.74 -16.69 -5.46
C ASP A 71 18.82 -16.56 -6.99
N ARG A 72 17.84 -15.88 -7.60
CA ARG A 72 17.78 -15.70 -9.06
C ARG A 72 18.86 -14.78 -9.61
N LYS A 73 19.53 -14.04 -8.74
CA LYS A 73 20.62 -13.11 -9.09
C LYS A 73 21.98 -13.57 -8.56
N ASP A 74 22.03 -14.79 -8.04
CA ASP A 74 23.24 -15.43 -7.51
C ASP A 74 23.92 -14.60 -6.41
N PHE A 75 23.13 -13.99 -5.50
CA PHE A 75 23.62 -13.34 -4.31
C PHE A 75 23.64 -14.30 -3.13
N ASP A 76 24.77 -14.39 -2.44
CA ASP A 76 24.82 -15.02 -1.13
C ASP A 76 24.07 -14.17 -0.10
N TYR A 77 23.35 -14.81 0.82
CA TYR A 77 22.66 -14.13 1.90
C TYR A 77 22.58 -14.99 3.17
N THR A 78 22.43 -14.31 4.28
CA THR A 78 22.14 -14.89 5.58
C THR A 78 20.72 -14.52 6.04
N VAL A 79 20.21 -15.24 7.03
CA VAL A 79 18.92 -14.87 7.68
C VAL A 79 18.95 -13.42 8.18
N LYS A 80 20.10 -12.95 8.68
CA LYS A 80 20.28 -11.58 9.16
C LYS A 80 20.14 -10.55 8.03
N ASP A 81 20.64 -10.84 6.84
CA ASP A 81 20.55 -9.97 5.67
C ASP A 81 19.08 -9.80 5.24
N ILE A 82 18.34 -10.92 5.17
CA ILE A 82 16.89 -10.90 4.91
C ILE A 82 16.15 -10.05 5.95
N GLN A 83 16.41 -10.29 7.24
CA GLN A 83 15.78 -9.53 8.32
C GLN A 83 16.10 -8.03 8.26
N THR A 84 17.33 -7.66 7.91
CA THR A 84 17.75 -6.27 7.77
C THR A 84 16.97 -5.56 6.65
N CYS A 85 16.88 -6.17 5.47
CA CYS A 85 16.12 -5.62 4.36
C CYS A 85 14.61 -5.55 4.66
N VAL A 86 14.03 -6.63 5.24
CA VAL A 86 12.59 -6.69 5.57
C VAL A 86 12.21 -5.65 6.61
N LYS A 87 13.09 -5.36 7.57
CA LYS A 87 12.87 -4.29 8.55
C LYS A 87 12.74 -2.91 7.91
N GLY A 88 13.32 -2.69 6.75
CA GLY A 88 13.15 -1.47 5.96
C GLY A 88 11.67 -1.16 5.65
N TYR A 89 10.80 -2.17 5.52
CA TYR A 89 9.35 -1.95 5.36
C TYR A 89 8.66 -1.32 6.57
N GLU A 90 9.29 -1.32 7.73
CA GLU A 90 8.81 -0.64 8.94
C GLU A 90 9.44 0.76 9.11
N GLN A 91 10.32 1.18 8.18
CA GLN A 91 11.14 2.39 8.28
C GLN A 91 11.12 3.24 7.00
N LEU A 92 10.13 3.02 6.13
CA LEU A 92 10.00 3.77 4.87
C LEU A 92 9.86 5.27 5.09
N GLU A 93 10.39 6.04 4.15
CA GLU A 93 10.19 7.48 4.13
C GLU A 93 8.75 7.84 3.78
N ILE A 94 8.20 8.80 4.50
CA ILE A 94 6.89 9.36 4.19
C ILE A 94 7.01 10.34 3.00
N PHE A 95 6.03 10.36 2.11
CA PHE A 95 6.01 11.37 1.05
C PHE A 95 5.82 12.77 1.64
N PRO A 96 6.51 13.80 1.09
CA PRO A 96 6.58 15.14 1.71
C PRO A 96 5.22 15.81 1.95
N GLU A 97 4.24 15.54 1.09
CA GLU A 97 2.92 16.15 1.16
C GLU A 97 1.98 15.52 2.18
N VAL A 98 2.26 14.30 2.66
CA VAL A 98 1.31 13.49 3.44
C VAL A 98 0.88 14.19 4.73
N GLN A 99 1.82 14.66 5.54
CA GLN A 99 1.48 15.30 6.81
C GLN A 99 0.61 16.55 6.61
N HIS A 100 0.95 17.36 5.59
CA HIS A 100 0.18 18.56 5.27
C HIS A 100 -1.25 18.21 4.87
N VAL A 101 -1.40 17.26 3.96
CA VAL A 101 -2.69 16.83 3.43
C VAL A 101 -3.57 16.20 4.52
N LEU A 102 -3.02 15.33 5.36
CA LEU A 102 -3.77 14.71 6.45
C LEU A 102 -4.28 15.74 7.47
N LYS A 103 -3.50 16.79 7.73
CA LYS A 103 -3.85 17.89 8.61
C LYS A 103 -4.95 18.78 8.00
N GLU A 104 -4.88 19.06 6.69
CA GLU A 104 -5.86 19.90 5.99
C GLU A 104 -7.27 19.27 6.00
N TRP A 105 -7.36 17.94 6.01
CA TRP A 105 -8.64 17.21 5.95
C TRP A 105 -9.07 16.64 7.31
N ASN A 106 -8.95 17.43 8.34
CA ASN A 106 -9.26 16.97 9.70
C ASN A 106 -10.74 16.63 9.92
N ASP A 107 -11.63 17.19 9.12
CA ASP A 107 -13.09 17.03 9.27
C ASP A 107 -13.66 15.75 8.64
N ILE A 108 -12.81 14.93 7.96
CA ILE A 108 -13.22 13.68 7.32
C ILE A 108 -12.48 12.51 7.97
N ASP A 109 -13.23 11.48 8.33
CA ASP A 109 -12.67 10.24 8.84
C ASP A 109 -11.70 9.61 7.84
N LYS A 110 -10.52 9.22 8.31
CA LYS A 110 -9.46 8.58 7.52
C LYS A 110 -9.15 7.21 8.09
N VAL A 111 -8.98 6.24 7.21
CA VAL A 111 -8.71 4.84 7.56
C VAL A 111 -7.57 4.30 6.70
N ILE A 112 -6.71 3.49 7.32
CA ILE A 112 -5.72 2.68 6.59
C ILE A 112 -6.31 1.31 6.27
N PHE A 113 -6.12 0.87 5.03
CA PHE A 113 -6.50 -0.47 4.57
C PHE A 113 -5.33 -1.13 3.84
N SER A 114 -4.75 -2.20 4.41
CA SER A 114 -3.48 -2.75 3.95
C SER A 114 -3.42 -4.28 4.03
N ASN A 115 -2.60 -4.87 3.14
CA ASN A 115 -2.21 -6.28 3.20
C ASN A 115 -1.26 -6.59 4.37
N ALA A 116 -0.55 -5.58 4.88
CA ALA A 116 0.38 -5.74 5.99
C ALA A 116 -0.32 -5.98 7.32
N ASN A 117 0.44 -6.46 8.30
CA ASN A 117 -0.05 -6.59 9.66
C ASN A 117 -0.05 -5.24 10.41
N LYS A 118 -0.79 -5.22 11.51
CA LYS A 118 -0.96 -4.01 12.32
C LYS A 118 0.36 -3.49 12.87
N GLN A 119 1.28 -4.36 13.27
CA GLN A 119 2.56 -3.96 13.85
C GLN A 119 3.41 -3.17 12.84
N MET A 120 3.52 -3.65 11.60
CA MET A 120 4.26 -2.96 10.53
C MET A 120 3.64 -1.60 10.21
N ILE A 121 2.31 -1.53 10.15
CA ILE A 121 1.60 -0.28 9.87
C ILE A 121 1.81 0.71 11.02
N ASP A 122 1.62 0.28 12.27
CA ASP A 122 1.81 1.13 13.46
C ASP A 122 3.24 1.68 13.55
N ALA A 123 4.26 0.89 13.19
CA ALA A 123 5.65 1.33 13.17
C ALA A 123 5.86 2.51 12.22
N LEU A 124 5.35 2.41 10.98
CA LEU A 124 5.43 3.48 9.98
C LEU A 124 4.67 4.74 10.42
N LEU A 125 3.43 4.59 10.88
CA LEU A 125 2.60 5.73 11.28
C LEU A 125 3.20 6.49 12.46
N LYS A 126 3.71 5.79 13.47
CA LYS A 126 4.36 6.38 14.64
C LYS A 126 5.68 7.07 14.29
N GLN A 127 6.52 6.42 13.46
CA GLN A 127 7.77 7.01 12.99
C GLN A 127 7.52 8.35 12.27
N ALA A 128 6.46 8.43 11.46
CA ALA A 128 6.10 9.62 10.73
C ALA A 128 5.26 10.62 11.55
N ALA A 129 4.90 10.29 12.80
CA ALA A 129 4.02 11.09 13.66
C ALA A 129 2.67 11.45 13.00
N ILE A 130 2.05 10.47 12.32
CA ILE A 130 0.77 10.61 11.62
C ILE A 130 -0.32 9.64 12.11
N ASP A 131 -0.02 8.83 13.11
CA ASP A 131 -0.94 7.83 13.67
C ASP A 131 -2.25 8.44 14.17
N THR A 132 -2.19 9.65 14.75
CA THR A 132 -3.36 10.36 15.29
C THR A 132 -4.35 10.87 14.24
N TYR A 133 -3.97 10.89 12.95
CA TYR A 133 -4.87 11.33 11.88
C TYR A 133 -5.85 10.25 11.41
N PHE A 134 -5.61 9.00 11.78
CA PHE A 134 -6.43 7.88 11.33
C PHE A 134 -7.37 7.40 12.43
N LYS A 135 -8.65 7.34 12.07
CA LYS A 135 -9.70 6.82 12.96
C LYS A 135 -9.55 5.32 13.18
N ASP A 136 -9.11 4.59 12.16
CA ASP A 136 -8.95 3.14 12.23
C ASP A 136 -7.88 2.63 11.27
N ILE A 137 -7.37 1.44 11.58
CA ILE A 137 -6.40 0.69 10.77
C ILE A 137 -6.95 -0.71 10.56
N ILE A 138 -7.21 -1.08 9.32
CA ILE A 138 -7.76 -2.38 8.93
C ILE A 138 -6.69 -3.19 8.19
N PRO A 139 -5.92 -4.01 8.93
CA PRO A 139 -4.94 -4.93 8.35
C PRO A 139 -5.64 -6.20 7.90
N LEU A 140 -5.38 -6.65 6.68
CA LEU A 140 -6.01 -7.87 6.14
C LEU A 140 -5.37 -9.17 6.63
N GLU A 141 -4.22 -9.12 7.29
CA GLU A 141 -3.53 -10.32 7.78
C GLU A 141 -4.44 -11.19 8.66
N GLY A 142 -5.23 -10.58 9.55
CA GLY A 142 -6.16 -11.31 10.43
C GLY A 142 -7.31 -12.03 9.72
N TYR A 143 -7.53 -11.75 8.43
CA TYR A 143 -8.63 -12.32 7.63
C TYR A 143 -8.17 -13.40 6.65
N GLY A 144 -6.87 -13.71 6.61
CA GLY A 144 -6.34 -14.75 5.74
C GLY A 144 -6.52 -14.47 4.25
N MET A 145 -6.50 -13.19 3.84
CA MET A 145 -6.64 -12.78 2.45
C MET A 145 -5.87 -11.51 2.14
N TYR A 146 -5.74 -11.19 0.86
CA TYR A 146 -5.13 -9.96 0.38
C TYR A 146 -6.15 -9.08 -0.35
N LYS A 147 -5.79 -7.80 -0.55
CA LYS A 147 -6.49 -6.91 -1.48
C LYS A 147 -6.51 -7.51 -2.91
N ALA A 148 -7.32 -6.91 -3.79
CA ALA A 148 -7.76 -7.42 -5.08
C ALA A 148 -8.77 -8.58 -4.99
N ASN A 149 -9.05 -9.10 -3.80
CA ASN A 149 -10.21 -9.96 -3.55
C ASN A 149 -11.42 -9.09 -3.14
N GLY A 150 -12.54 -9.24 -3.83
CA GLY A 150 -13.76 -8.48 -3.52
C GLY A 150 -14.25 -8.61 -2.07
N ASN A 151 -13.99 -9.76 -1.42
CA ASN A 151 -14.34 -9.94 -0.01
C ASN A 151 -13.51 -9.05 0.93
N SER A 152 -12.28 -8.67 0.56
CA SER A 152 -11.48 -7.76 1.39
C SER A 152 -12.14 -6.39 1.54
N TYR A 153 -12.68 -5.85 0.45
CA TYR A 153 -13.41 -4.57 0.48
C TYR A 153 -14.78 -4.68 1.17
N LYS A 154 -15.37 -5.88 1.19
CA LYS A 154 -16.59 -6.15 1.97
C LYS A 154 -16.32 -6.04 3.47
N ILE A 155 -15.22 -6.62 3.95
CA ILE A 155 -14.76 -6.46 5.34
C ILE A 155 -14.65 -4.98 5.70
N LEU A 156 -14.06 -4.17 4.82
CA LEU A 156 -13.88 -2.74 5.04
C LEU A 156 -15.21 -2.03 5.30
N ILE A 157 -16.22 -2.21 4.44
CA ILE A 157 -17.52 -1.52 4.60
C ILE A 157 -18.30 -2.06 5.79
N GLU A 158 -18.21 -3.34 6.12
CA GLU A 158 -18.86 -3.94 7.30
C GLU A 158 -18.27 -3.35 8.59
N GLN A 159 -16.96 -3.24 8.71
CA GLN A 159 -16.31 -2.63 9.88
C GLN A 159 -16.61 -1.15 10.03
N LEU A 160 -16.62 -0.42 8.95
CA LEU A 160 -16.83 1.03 8.98
C LEU A 160 -18.31 1.42 9.01
N ASN A 161 -19.22 0.47 8.75
CA ASN A 161 -20.66 0.70 8.65
C ASN A 161 -21.02 1.84 7.70
N VAL A 162 -20.44 1.83 6.50
CA VAL A 162 -20.62 2.83 5.44
C VAL A 162 -21.12 2.19 4.15
N LYS A 163 -21.72 2.99 3.28
CA LYS A 163 -22.08 2.56 1.93
C LYS A 163 -20.88 2.68 1.00
N LYS A 164 -20.88 1.90 -0.08
CA LYS A 164 -19.78 1.88 -1.06
C LYS A 164 -19.54 3.26 -1.69
N ASP A 165 -20.60 3.99 -2.02
CA ASP A 165 -20.56 5.31 -2.63
C ASP A 165 -20.16 6.44 -1.66
N GLU A 166 -20.04 6.13 -0.37
CA GLU A 166 -19.56 7.04 0.67
C GLU A 166 -18.05 6.96 0.91
N VAL A 167 -17.36 6.02 0.25
CA VAL A 167 -15.93 5.77 0.38
C VAL A 167 -15.16 6.38 -0.78
N LEU A 168 -14.13 7.17 -0.46
CA LEU A 168 -13.07 7.55 -1.39
C LEU A 168 -11.84 6.68 -1.10
N PHE A 169 -11.52 5.77 -2.01
CA PHE A 169 -10.37 4.86 -1.91
C PHE A 169 -9.17 5.44 -2.65
N ILE A 170 -8.03 5.53 -1.97
CA ILE A 170 -6.83 6.17 -2.48
C ILE A 170 -5.68 5.17 -2.53
N SER A 171 -5.09 4.99 -3.70
CA SER A 171 -3.92 4.14 -3.89
C SER A 171 -3.05 4.62 -5.07
N THR A 172 -1.76 4.31 -5.01
CA THR A 172 -0.82 4.41 -6.14
C THR A 172 -0.88 3.16 -7.01
N ASN A 173 -1.34 2.04 -6.45
CA ASN A 173 -1.33 0.74 -7.12
C ASN A 173 -2.55 0.60 -8.05
N LYS A 174 -2.30 0.47 -9.36
CA LYS A 174 -3.37 0.35 -10.36
C LYS A 174 -4.31 -0.83 -10.09
N TRP A 175 -3.75 -2.00 -9.73
CA TRP A 175 -4.54 -3.20 -9.40
C TRP A 175 -5.49 -2.99 -8.21
N ASP A 176 -5.08 -2.19 -7.22
CA ASP A 176 -5.88 -1.85 -6.04
C ASP A 176 -7.00 -0.89 -6.41
N ILE A 177 -6.71 0.12 -7.25
CA ILE A 177 -7.71 1.04 -7.82
C ILE A 177 -8.77 0.30 -8.64
N VAL A 178 -8.34 -0.59 -9.55
CA VAL A 178 -9.28 -1.41 -10.36
C VAL A 178 -10.21 -2.22 -9.47
N SER A 179 -9.66 -2.89 -8.46
CA SER A 179 -10.43 -3.75 -7.57
C SER A 179 -11.40 -2.96 -6.69
N ALA A 180 -10.96 -1.84 -6.12
CA ALA A 180 -11.79 -0.96 -5.31
C ALA A 180 -12.96 -0.36 -6.13
N GLN A 181 -12.68 0.07 -7.37
CA GLN A 181 -13.72 0.62 -8.24
C GLN A 181 -14.71 -0.43 -8.72
N LYS A 182 -14.25 -1.64 -9.08
CA LYS A 182 -15.14 -2.76 -9.41
C LYS A 182 -16.02 -3.17 -8.23
N PHE A 183 -15.51 -3.02 -7.00
CA PHE A 183 -16.30 -3.23 -5.80
C PHE A 183 -17.39 -2.15 -5.61
N GLY A 184 -17.19 -0.94 -6.14
CA GLY A 184 -18.16 0.16 -6.12
C GLY A 184 -17.75 1.38 -5.29
N PHE A 185 -16.47 1.51 -4.94
CA PHE A 185 -15.93 2.72 -4.31
C PHE A 185 -15.69 3.82 -5.33
N GLN A 186 -15.70 5.09 -4.88
CA GLN A 186 -15.03 6.14 -5.61
C GLN A 186 -13.52 5.98 -5.40
N THR A 187 -12.73 6.21 -6.45
CA THR A 187 -11.30 5.95 -6.44
C THR A 187 -10.51 7.17 -6.87
N ALA A 188 -9.40 7.42 -6.19
CA ALA A 188 -8.38 8.38 -6.60
C ALA A 188 -7.04 7.65 -6.78
N TRP A 189 -6.57 7.64 -8.01
CA TRP A 189 -5.26 7.09 -8.34
C TRP A 189 -4.18 8.16 -8.20
N ILE A 190 -3.17 7.88 -7.36
CA ILE A 190 -2.03 8.77 -7.20
C ILE A 190 -0.93 8.33 -8.16
N ASN A 191 -0.93 8.92 -9.34
CA ASN A 191 -0.02 8.61 -10.45
C ASN A 191 1.28 9.42 -10.36
N ARG A 192 2.14 9.09 -9.39
CA ARG A 192 3.41 9.82 -9.14
C ARG A 192 4.39 9.78 -10.30
N HIS A 193 4.27 8.79 -11.17
CA HIS A 193 5.22 8.52 -12.26
C HIS A 193 4.67 8.81 -13.66
N LEU A 194 3.50 9.44 -13.77
CA LEU A 194 2.85 9.75 -15.05
C LEU A 194 2.72 8.51 -15.96
N SER A 195 2.45 7.37 -15.38
CA SER A 195 2.27 6.14 -16.14
C SER A 195 0.85 6.04 -16.72
N GLU A 196 0.67 5.34 -17.83
CA GLU A 196 -0.65 5.09 -18.39
C GLU A 196 -1.47 4.14 -17.49
N PHE A 197 -2.78 4.40 -17.39
CA PHE A 197 -3.72 3.50 -16.73
C PHE A 197 -4.38 2.58 -17.75
N GLU A 198 -3.93 1.33 -17.85
CA GLU A 198 -4.29 0.38 -18.90
C GLU A 198 -4.88 -0.93 -18.33
N TYR A 199 -5.93 -0.84 -17.49
CA TYR A 199 -6.48 -2.03 -16.86
C TYR A 199 -7.98 -2.23 -17.10
N LEU A 200 -8.32 -3.34 -17.75
CA LEU A 200 -9.63 -4.00 -17.68
C LEU A 200 -10.83 -3.07 -17.94
N GLU A 201 -10.70 -2.11 -18.84
CA GLU A 201 -11.79 -1.16 -19.18
C GLU A 201 -12.30 -0.36 -17.97
N VAL A 202 -11.48 -0.25 -16.91
CA VAL A 202 -11.77 0.50 -15.68
C VAL A 202 -10.85 1.72 -15.64
N GLN A 203 -11.43 2.88 -15.37
CA GLN A 203 -10.67 4.11 -15.15
C GLN A 203 -10.91 4.61 -13.73
N PRO A 204 -9.91 5.18 -13.04
CA PRO A 204 -10.14 5.80 -11.75
C PRO A 204 -11.11 6.97 -11.88
N ASN A 205 -11.89 7.26 -10.81
CA ASN A 205 -12.76 8.45 -10.83
C ASN A 205 -11.94 9.74 -10.84
N TYR A 206 -10.76 9.70 -10.21
CA TYR A 206 -9.83 10.83 -10.13
C TYR A 206 -8.40 10.34 -10.30
N GLU A 207 -7.58 11.16 -10.98
CA GLU A 207 -6.14 10.93 -11.14
C GLU A 207 -5.38 12.18 -10.74
N PHE A 208 -4.34 12.02 -9.89
CA PHE A 208 -3.50 13.11 -9.42
C PHE A 208 -2.04 12.64 -9.33
N GLN A 209 -1.08 13.55 -9.52
CA GLN A 209 0.34 13.25 -9.38
C GLN A 209 0.80 13.14 -7.91
N SER A 210 0.05 13.72 -6.99
CA SER A 210 0.31 13.67 -5.55
C SER A 210 -0.99 13.82 -4.77
N LEU A 211 -0.94 13.58 -3.46
CA LEU A 211 -2.11 13.74 -2.59
C LEU A 211 -2.64 15.18 -2.54
N TYR A 212 -1.85 16.19 -2.92
CA TYR A 212 -2.36 17.58 -3.00
C TYR A 212 -3.55 17.74 -3.94
N GLY A 213 -3.65 16.90 -4.98
CA GLY A 213 -4.77 16.97 -5.93
C GLY A 213 -6.13 16.64 -5.32
N LEU A 214 -6.16 15.90 -4.22
CA LEU A 214 -7.40 15.47 -3.58
C LEU A 214 -8.25 16.63 -3.03
N LYS A 215 -7.66 17.81 -2.81
CA LYS A 215 -8.41 19.04 -2.46
C LYS A 215 -9.51 19.40 -3.48
N GLU A 216 -9.34 18.97 -4.74
CA GLU A 216 -10.33 19.23 -5.79
C GLU A 216 -11.59 18.36 -5.64
N VAL A 217 -11.44 17.18 -5.04
CA VAL A 217 -12.56 16.26 -4.76
C VAL A 217 -13.32 16.74 -3.51
N LEU A 218 -12.59 17.05 -2.44
CA LEU A 218 -13.17 17.33 -1.13
C LEU A 218 -13.85 18.70 -1.02
N LYS A 219 -13.49 19.68 -1.88
CA LYS A 219 -14.19 20.96 -1.97
C LYS A 219 -15.56 20.87 -2.64
N LYS A 220 -15.85 19.78 -3.33
CA LYS A 220 -17.11 19.52 -4.04
C LYS A 220 -18.09 18.67 -3.24
N THR A 221 -17.68 18.23 -2.05
CA THR A 221 -18.45 17.39 -1.13
C THR A 221 -18.97 18.19 0.05
#